data_e0c41f8ec623e11e9578735b1e27a8d8
#
_entry.id   e0c41f8ec623e11e9578735b1e27a8d8
#
_cell.length_a   1.000
_cell.length_b   1.000
_cell.length_c   1.000
_cell.angle_alpha   90.00
_cell.angle_beta   90.00
_cell.angle_gamma   90.00
#
_symmetry.space_group_name_H-M   'P 1'
#
loop_
_entity.id
_entity.type
_entity.pdbx_description
1 polymer ?
#
loop_
_entity_poly.entity_id
_entity_poly.type
_entity_poly.pdbx_seq_one_letter_code
_entity_poly.pdbx_strand_id
1 'polypeptide(L)'
;MQKTKILAVAPYEGMADILTDIAQSRDDIALTVQTGDLFTGRDIAMQHAHKNYDVIISRGGTAELIQSAVELPVIDISISVYDILLSIKLAESYNGKFVIAGFPGITANAHLLCDLLQYDIDIITFKDSADAVNRLKEAKENGCTLVLCDVTGARAAKDIGLNYNLVTSGRESIENAVAEAVKLVHSSNYVHKQKDLFQSLLTEDDREFLIYSPAGTRGFQASQ
;
A
#
# COMPACT_ATOMS: atom_id res chain seq x y z
N MET A 1 5.54 -21.37 -15.04
CA MET A 1 6.13 -20.30 -14.19
C MET A 1 5.68 -20.53 -12.77
N GLN A 2 6.54 -20.29 -11.77
CA GLN A 2 6.13 -20.35 -10.36
C GLN A 2 5.23 -19.14 -10.07
N LYS A 3 4.06 -19.38 -9.46
CA LYS A 3 3.14 -18.30 -9.09
C LYS A 3 3.72 -17.47 -7.96
N THR A 4 3.58 -16.14 -8.04
CA THR A 4 3.91 -15.25 -6.93
C THR A 4 2.89 -15.43 -5.81
N LYS A 5 3.35 -15.76 -4.60
CA LYS A 5 2.50 -16.00 -3.44
C LYS A 5 2.31 -14.71 -2.65
N ILE A 6 1.11 -14.19 -2.67
CA ILE A 6 0.76 -12.89 -2.09
C ILE A 6 -0.19 -13.10 -0.91
N LEU A 7 0.11 -12.49 0.24
CA LEU A 7 -0.84 -12.27 1.32
C LEU A 7 -1.41 -10.87 1.18
N ALA A 8 -2.71 -10.74 0.94
CA ALA A 8 -3.39 -9.45 0.97
C ALA A 8 -4.14 -9.30 2.29
N VAL A 9 -3.83 -8.24 3.02
CA VAL A 9 -4.54 -7.84 4.25
C VAL A 9 -5.36 -6.61 3.94
N ALA A 10 -6.67 -6.83 3.71
CA ALA A 10 -7.61 -5.78 3.32
C ALA A 10 -8.19 -5.09 4.57
N PRO A 11 -8.04 -3.76 4.72
CA PRO A 11 -8.60 -3.03 5.85
C PRO A 11 -10.14 -2.96 5.87
N TYR A 12 -10.79 -3.29 4.77
CA TYR A 12 -12.25 -3.29 4.63
C TYR A 12 -12.71 -4.28 3.55
N GLU A 13 -13.96 -4.78 3.70
CA GLU A 13 -14.53 -5.84 2.86
C GLU A 13 -14.52 -5.52 1.36
N GLY A 14 -14.89 -4.30 0.96
CA GLY A 14 -14.91 -3.92 -0.46
C GLY A 14 -13.55 -4.07 -1.17
N MET A 15 -12.43 -3.91 -0.44
CA MET A 15 -11.10 -4.20 -0.98
C MET A 15 -10.87 -5.71 -1.08
N ALA A 16 -11.32 -6.49 -0.09
CA ALA A 16 -11.19 -7.94 -0.10
C ALA A 16 -11.94 -8.56 -1.29
N ASP A 17 -13.12 -8.04 -1.61
CA ASP A 17 -13.91 -8.48 -2.76
C ASP A 17 -13.16 -8.24 -4.09
N ILE A 18 -12.63 -7.02 -4.28
CA ILE A 18 -11.86 -6.67 -5.49
C ILE A 18 -10.60 -7.53 -5.61
N LEU A 19 -9.86 -7.73 -4.51
CA LEU A 19 -8.67 -8.58 -4.49
C LEU A 19 -9.00 -10.03 -4.85
N THR A 20 -10.13 -10.53 -4.37
CA THR A 20 -10.61 -11.88 -4.67
C THR A 20 -10.95 -12.03 -6.15
N ASP A 21 -11.62 -11.05 -6.74
CA ASP A 21 -11.92 -11.02 -8.18
C ASP A 21 -10.64 -10.99 -9.02
N ILE A 22 -9.64 -10.18 -8.62
CA ILE A 22 -8.34 -10.11 -9.30
C ILE A 22 -7.64 -11.46 -9.23
N ALA A 23 -7.68 -12.14 -8.07
CA ALA A 23 -7.08 -13.45 -7.90
C ALA A 23 -7.67 -14.50 -8.86
N GLN A 24 -8.99 -14.44 -9.10
CA GLN A 24 -9.68 -15.37 -10.02
C GLN A 24 -9.33 -15.11 -11.49
N SER A 25 -8.96 -13.89 -11.84
CA SER A 25 -8.66 -13.48 -13.22
C SER A 25 -7.18 -13.64 -13.61
N ARG A 26 -6.30 -14.04 -12.68
CA ARG A 26 -4.84 -14.08 -12.87
C ARG A 26 -4.25 -15.45 -12.52
N ASP A 27 -3.54 -16.04 -13.48
CA ASP A 27 -2.88 -17.34 -13.32
C ASP A 27 -1.44 -17.26 -12.79
N ASP A 28 -0.85 -16.07 -12.78
CA ASP A 28 0.54 -15.82 -12.40
C ASP A 28 0.73 -15.59 -10.89
N ILE A 29 -0.37 -15.47 -10.13
CA ILE A 29 -0.37 -15.24 -8.69
C ILE A 29 -1.08 -16.36 -7.91
N ALA A 30 -0.71 -16.50 -6.63
CA ALA A 30 -1.43 -17.26 -5.63
C ALA A 30 -1.76 -16.30 -4.48
N LEU A 31 -2.95 -15.70 -4.53
CA LEU A 31 -3.37 -14.65 -3.59
C LEU A 31 -4.23 -15.25 -2.47
N THR A 32 -3.84 -14.97 -1.24
CA THR A 32 -4.65 -15.23 -0.04
C THR A 32 -5.14 -13.89 0.51
N VAL A 33 -6.45 -13.72 0.62
CA VAL A 33 -7.06 -12.48 1.12
C VAL A 33 -7.53 -12.70 2.56
N GLN A 34 -7.20 -11.76 3.44
CA GLN A 34 -7.67 -11.68 4.82
C GLN A 34 -8.17 -10.27 5.09
N THR A 35 -9.25 -10.13 5.87
CA THR A 35 -9.79 -8.83 6.25
C THR A 35 -9.36 -8.47 7.67
N GLY A 36 -8.76 -7.30 7.84
CA GLY A 36 -8.36 -6.76 9.14
C GLY A 36 -7.69 -5.40 8.99
N ASP A 37 -8.08 -4.46 9.84
CA ASP A 37 -7.56 -3.10 9.83
C ASP A 37 -6.57 -2.87 10.99
N LEU A 38 -5.66 -1.93 10.79
CA LEU A 38 -4.67 -1.48 11.78
C LEU A 38 -4.02 -2.65 12.55
N PHE A 39 -4.20 -2.69 13.87
CA PHE A 39 -3.59 -3.73 14.73
C PHE A 39 -4.10 -5.14 14.41
N THR A 40 -5.38 -5.29 14.06
CA THR A 40 -5.93 -6.58 13.62
C THR A 40 -5.25 -7.06 12.33
N GLY A 41 -5.07 -6.16 11.37
CA GLY A 41 -4.36 -6.46 10.12
C GLY A 41 -2.90 -6.83 10.35
N ARG A 42 -2.21 -6.10 11.24
CA ARG A 42 -0.83 -6.44 11.66
C ARG A 42 -0.76 -7.83 12.28
N ASP A 43 -1.66 -8.16 13.20
CA ASP A 43 -1.65 -9.45 13.91
C ASP A 43 -1.91 -10.61 12.92
N ILE A 44 -2.80 -10.41 11.94
CA ILE A 44 -3.01 -11.35 10.83
C ILE A 44 -1.70 -11.55 10.05
N ALA A 45 -1.02 -10.47 9.66
CA ALA A 45 0.22 -10.56 8.91
C ALA A 45 1.30 -11.30 9.68
N MET A 46 1.46 -11.03 10.99
CA MET A 46 2.41 -11.72 11.87
C MET A 46 2.11 -13.22 11.98
N GLN A 47 0.85 -13.61 12.11
CA GLN A 47 0.45 -15.03 12.16
C GLN A 47 0.75 -15.77 10.84
N HIS A 48 0.80 -15.04 9.72
CA HIS A 48 1.05 -15.58 8.40
C HIS A 48 2.51 -15.39 7.93
N ALA A 49 3.32 -14.60 8.63
CA ALA A 49 4.71 -14.31 8.25
C ALA A 49 5.61 -15.56 8.11
N HIS A 50 5.29 -16.63 8.83
CA HIS A 50 6.01 -17.93 8.74
C HIS A 50 5.47 -18.84 7.62
N LYS A 51 4.38 -18.47 6.98
CA LYS A 51 3.85 -19.19 5.81
C LYS A 51 4.58 -18.67 4.57
N ASN A 52 4.84 -19.53 3.64
CA ASN A 52 5.67 -19.27 2.46
C ASN A 52 5.00 -18.28 1.48
N TYR A 53 4.88 -17.01 1.88
CA TYR A 53 4.51 -15.88 1.04
C TYR A 53 5.75 -15.13 0.56
N ASP A 54 5.68 -14.54 -0.62
CA ASP A 54 6.76 -13.77 -1.23
C ASP A 54 6.64 -12.27 -0.90
N VAL A 55 5.40 -11.77 -0.72
CA VAL A 55 5.09 -10.36 -0.52
C VAL A 55 3.73 -10.21 0.17
N ILE A 56 3.57 -9.12 0.92
CA ILE A 56 2.30 -8.72 1.51
C ILE A 56 1.78 -7.48 0.79
N ILE A 57 0.46 -7.41 0.58
CA ILE A 57 -0.23 -6.22 0.08
C ILE A 57 -1.21 -5.76 1.14
N SER A 58 -1.19 -4.48 1.47
CA SER A 58 -2.16 -3.85 2.35
C SER A 58 -2.32 -2.36 2.00
N ARG A 59 -2.93 -1.55 2.86
CA ARG A 59 -3.17 -0.13 2.58
C ARG A 59 -2.99 0.76 3.79
N GLY A 60 -2.36 1.93 3.55
CA GLY A 60 -2.28 3.05 4.48
C GLY A 60 -1.74 2.65 5.85
N GLY A 61 -2.34 3.14 6.93
CA GLY A 61 -1.86 2.85 8.29
C GLY A 61 -1.80 1.36 8.64
N THR A 62 -2.60 0.50 7.99
CA THR A 62 -2.50 -0.96 8.16
C THR A 62 -1.21 -1.48 7.50
N ALA A 63 -0.88 -1.01 6.30
CA ALA A 63 0.36 -1.38 5.60
C ALA A 63 1.59 -0.93 6.40
N GLU A 64 1.59 0.29 6.94
CA GLU A 64 2.67 0.83 7.78
C GLU A 64 2.90 -0.02 9.04
N LEU A 65 1.81 -0.39 9.73
CA LEU A 65 1.88 -1.25 10.91
C LEU A 65 2.40 -2.66 10.58
N ILE A 66 1.99 -3.23 9.45
CA ILE A 66 2.49 -4.52 8.97
C ILE A 66 3.98 -4.41 8.64
N GLN A 67 4.38 -3.40 7.89
CA GLN A 67 5.77 -3.19 7.48
C GLN A 67 6.72 -3.06 8.68
N SER A 68 6.26 -2.47 9.78
CA SER A 68 7.04 -2.37 11.02
C SER A 68 7.17 -3.68 11.81
N ALA A 69 6.33 -4.69 11.50
CA ALA A 69 6.18 -5.91 12.29
C ALA A 69 6.66 -7.18 11.59
N VAL A 70 6.91 -7.14 10.28
CA VAL A 70 7.32 -8.31 9.48
C VAL A 70 8.52 -7.99 8.60
N GLU A 71 9.32 -9.03 8.25
CA GLU A 71 10.47 -8.90 7.36
C GLU A 71 10.09 -9.00 5.87
N LEU A 72 8.90 -9.55 5.56
CA LEU A 72 8.41 -9.66 4.19
C LEU A 72 8.20 -8.26 3.59
N PRO A 73 8.50 -8.06 2.29
CA PRO A 73 8.19 -6.81 1.62
C PRO A 73 6.69 -6.55 1.65
N VAL A 74 6.31 -5.30 1.92
CA VAL A 74 4.91 -4.85 1.99
C VAL A 74 4.68 -3.81 0.90
N ILE A 75 3.69 -4.04 0.05
CA ILE A 75 3.22 -3.08 -0.94
C ILE A 75 2.01 -2.36 -0.36
N ASP A 76 2.10 -1.04 -0.28
CA ASP A 76 0.99 -0.18 0.11
C ASP A 76 0.15 0.19 -1.13
N ILE A 77 -1.14 -0.12 -1.10
CA ILE A 77 -2.09 0.28 -2.15
C ILE A 77 -2.32 1.78 -2.03
N SER A 78 -1.66 2.55 -2.88
CA SER A 78 -1.78 4.00 -2.92
C SER A 78 -3.20 4.44 -3.30
N ILE A 79 -3.65 5.55 -2.70
CA ILE A 79 -4.86 6.24 -3.12
C ILE A 79 -4.52 7.10 -4.34
N SER A 80 -5.23 6.88 -5.43
CA SER A 80 -5.09 7.69 -6.63
C SER A 80 -5.86 9.01 -6.51
N VAL A 81 -5.48 9.98 -7.34
CA VAL A 81 -6.23 11.23 -7.50
C VAL A 81 -7.66 10.96 -7.96
N TYR A 82 -7.86 9.88 -8.76
CA TYR A 82 -9.18 9.45 -9.21
C TYR A 82 -10.06 8.94 -8.05
N ASP A 83 -9.49 8.20 -7.10
CA ASP A 83 -10.21 7.70 -5.91
C ASP A 83 -10.72 8.87 -5.06
N ILE A 84 -9.89 9.92 -4.92
CA ILE A 84 -10.26 11.14 -4.20
C ILE A 84 -11.35 11.91 -4.95
N LEU A 85 -11.20 12.07 -6.27
CA LEU A 85 -12.21 12.74 -7.11
C LEU A 85 -13.56 12.05 -7.01
N LEU A 86 -13.59 10.71 -7.06
CA LEU A 86 -14.81 9.93 -6.89
C LEU A 86 -15.46 10.19 -5.52
N SER A 87 -14.65 10.22 -4.46
CA SER A 87 -15.13 10.51 -3.11
C SER A 87 -15.69 11.91 -2.98
N ILE A 88 -15.06 12.93 -3.61
CA ILE A 88 -15.57 14.30 -3.68
C ILE A 88 -16.91 14.33 -4.41
N LYS A 89 -17.01 13.67 -5.57
CA LYS A 89 -18.26 13.63 -6.35
C LYS A 89 -19.43 12.99 -5.61
N LEU A 90 -19.14 11.97 -4.79
CA LEU A 90 -20.15 11.39 -3.92
C LEU A 90 -20.57 12.37 -2.79
N ALA A 91 -19.60 13.11 -2.24
CA ALA A 91 -19.86 14.07 -1.17
C ALA A 91 -20.58 15.34 -1.64
N GLU A 92 -20.45 15.74 -2.92
CA GLU A 92 -21.19 16.89 -3.50
C GLU A 92 -22.72 16.69 -3.44
N SER A 93 -23.18 15.43 -3.39
CA SER A 93 -24.62 15.13 -3.20
C SER A 93 -25.09 15.26 -1.76
N TYR A 94 -24.17 15.43 -0.82
CA TYR A 94 -24.45 15.56 0.62
C TYR A 94 -24.72 17.01 0.99
N ASN A 95 -25.85 17.23 1.68
CA ASN A 95 -26.22 18.57 2.14
C ASN A 95 -25.42 18.97 3.39
N GLY A 96 -24.34 19.73 3.23
CA GLY A 96 -23.54 20.25 4.33
C GLY A 96 -22.09 20.50 3.96
N LYS A 97 -21.37 21.15 4.87
CA LYS A 97 -19.93 21.38 4.71
C LYS A 97 -19.18 20.06 4.94
N PHE A 98 -18.33 19.68 3.99
CA PHE A 98 -17.43 18.54 4.16
C PHE A 98 -15.97 18.95 4.06
N VAL A 99 -15.09 18.13 4.62
CA VAL A 99 -13.64 18.29 4.58
C VAL A 99 -13.01 16.98 4.12
N ILE A 100 -11.78 17.06 3.58
CA ILE A 100 -10.95 15.89 3.33
C ILE A 100 -9.93 15.79 4.45
N ALA A 101 -9.79 14.62 5.07
CA ALA A 101 -8.89 14.45 6.19
C ALA A 101 -8.18 13.10 6.14
N GLY A 102 -6.87 13.07 6.47
CA GLY A 102 -6.08 11.84 6.45
C GLY A 102 -4.61 12.08 6.67
N PHE A 103 -3.83 11.00 6.50
CA PHE A 103 -2.38 11.08 6.48
C PHE A 103 -1.85 11.71 5.17
N PRO A 104 -0.55 12.08 5.11
CA PRO A 104 0.04 12.77 3.95
C PRO A 104 -0.22 12.09 2.60
N GLY A 105 -0.32 10.76 2.54
CA GLY A 105 -0.60 10.01 1.30
C GLY A 105 -1.96 10.35 0.68
N ILE A 106 -2.97 10.70 1.49
CA ILE A 106 -4.28 11.17 1.00
C ILE A 106 -4.25 12.67 0.74
N THR A 107 -3.78 13.44 1.74
CA THR A 107 -3.92 14.90 1.69
C THR A 107 -3.05 15.55 0.62
N ALA A 108 -1.88 14.98 0.29
CA ALA A 108 -1.05 15.48 -0.81
C ALA A 108 -1.78 15.37 -2.17
N ASN A 109 -2.40 14.22 -2.44
CA ASN A 109 -3.19 14.02 -3.66
C ASN A 109 -4.47 14.87 -3.66
N ALA A 110 -5.08 15.09 -2.48
CA ALA A 110 -6.24 15.97 -2.35
C ALA A 110 -5.89 17.43 -2.64
N HIS A 111 -4.76 17.94 -2.12
CA HIS A 111 -4.27 19.29 -2.46
C HIS A 111 -4.04 19.43 -3.96
N LEU A 112 -3.31 18.48 -4.57
CA LEU A 112 -3.05 18.51 -6.01
C LEU A 112 -4.35 18.57 -6.82
N LEU A 113 -5.36 17.77 -6.44
CA LEU A 113 -6.65 17.72 -7.13
C LEU A 113 -7.45 19.01 -6.93
N CYS A 114 -7.53 19.53 -5.69
CA CYS A 114 -8.25 20.75 -5.37
C CYS A 114 -7.63 21.96 -6.07
N ASP A 115 -6.30 22.06 -6.10
CA ASP A 115 -5.59 23.11 -6.81
C ASP A 115 -5.86 23.06 -8.33
N LEU A 116 -5.80 21.85 -8.92
CA LEU A 116 -6.04 21.68 -10.36
C LEU A 116 -7.48 22.01 -10.78
N LEU A 117 -8.45 21.59 -9.98
CA LEU A 117 -9.88 21.75 -10.29
C LEU A 117 -10.50 22.97 -9.62
N GLN A 118 -9.71 23.75 -8.87
CA GLN A 118 -10.15 24.95 -8.15
C GLN A 118 -11.30 24.66 -7.18
N TYR A 119 -11.23 23.51 -6.49
CA TYR A 119 -12.15 23.18 -5.41
C TYR A 119 -11.77 23.93 -4.13
N ASP A 120 -12.75 24.57 -3.50
CA ASP A 120 -12.62 25.20 -2.19
C ASP A 120 -13.06 24.21 -1.10
N ILE A 121 -12.19 23.25 -0.79
CA ILE A 121 -12.42 22.19 0.19
C ILE A 121 -11.30 22.23 1.23
N ASP A 122 -11.68 22.33 2.52
CA ASP A 122 -10.70 22.27 3.61
C ASP A 122 -10.04 20.89 3.68
N ILE A 123 -8.71 20.88 3.74
CA ILE A 123 -7.92 19.63 3.81
C ILE A 123 -7.16 19.60 5.14
N ILE A 124 -7.32 18.50 5.90
CA ILE A 124 -6.76 18.30 7.22
C ILE A 124 -5.77 17.14 7.20
N THR A 125 -4.49 17.42 7.43
CA THR A 125 -3.45 16.37 7.52
C THR A 125 -3.24 15.94 8.96
N PHE A 126 -3.35 14.64 9.25
CA PHE A 126 -3.08 14.04 10.55
C PHE A 126 -1.59 13.74 10.75
N LYS A 127 -1.12 13.89 11.97
CA LYS A 127 0.21 13.44 12.41
C LYS A 127 0.15 12.03 12.99
N ASP A 128 -0.90 11.74 13.75
CA ASP A 128 -1.16 10.45 14.39
C ASP A 128 -2.66 10.30 14.68
N SER A 129 -3.06 9.17 15.26
CA SER A 129 -4.47 8.89 15.58
C SER A 129 -5.05 9.81 16.64
N ALA A 130 -4.25 10.34 17.59
CA ALA A 130 -4.72 11.27 18.60
C ALA A 130 -4.95 12.66 17.99
N ASP A 131 -4.06 13.11 17.11
CA ASP A 131 -4.22 14.35 16.34
C ASP A 131 -5.47 14.29 15.45
N ALA A 132 -5.78 13.14 14.85
CA ALA A 132 -6.99 12.95 14.05
C ALA A 132 -8.27 13.27 14.84
N VAL A 133 -8.39 12.76 16.07
CA VAL A 133 -9.56 13.03 16.92
C VAL A 133 -9.68 14.52 17.22
N ASN A 134 -8.58 15.17 17.59
CA ASN A 134 -8.58 16.60 17.96
C ASN A 134 -8.93 17.48 16.76
N ARG A 135 -8.31 17.24 15.62
CA ARG A 135 -8.54 17.99 14.38
C ARG A 135 -9.97 17.84 13.86
N LEU A 136 -10.54 16.62 13.93
CA LEU A 136 -11.91 16.40 13.50
C LEU A 136 -12.94 16.98 14.48
N LYS A 137 -12.65 17.07 15.79
CA LYS A 137 -13.47 17.83 16.74
C LYS A 137 -13.52 19.30 16.39
N GLU A 138 -12.36 19.91 16.14
CA GLU A 138 -12.26 21.30 15.70
C GLU A 138 -13.04 21.55 14.40
N ALA A 139 -12.89 20.68 13.40
CA ALA A 139 -13.64 20.77 12.16
C ALA A 139 -15.15 20.69 12.38
N LYS A 140 -15.62 19.79 13.27
CA LYS A 140 -17.04 19.66 13.63
C LYS A 140 -17.58 20.93 14.28
N GLU A 141 -16.82 21.52 15.22
CA GLU A 141 -17.16 22.79 15.87
C GLU A 141 -17.24 23.95 14.85
N ASN A 142 -16.41 23.90 13.79
CA ASN A 142 -16.44 24.85 12.67
C ASN A 142 -17.51 24.53 11.60
N GLY A 143 -18.49 23.68 11.94
CA GLY A 143 -19.64 23.39 11.10
C GLY A 143 -19.43 22.30 10.04
N CYS A 144 -18.35 21.53 10.12
CA CYS A 144 -18.19 20.35 9.29
C CYS A 144 -19.21 19.28 9.66
N THR A 145 -19.89 18.72 8.68
CA THR A 145 -20.94 17.70 8.87
C THR A 145 -20.57 16.34 8.29
N LEU A 146 -19.57 16.29 7.39
CA LEU A 146 -19.07 15.08 6.75
C LEU A 146 -17.55 15.18 6.58
N VAL A 147 -16.83 14.08 6.82
CA VAL A 147 -15.40 13.98 6.50
C VAL A 147 -15.15 12.86 5.49
N LEU A 148 -14.38 13.16 4.44
CA LEU A 148 -13.82 12.19 3.52
C LEU A 148 -12.45 11.78 4.06
N CYS A 149 -12.26 10.52 4.45
CA CYS A 149 -11.06 10.13 5.20
C CYS A 149 -10.65 8.67 4.97
N ASP A 150 -9.48 8.32 5.52
CA ASP A 150 -9.03 6.95 5.67
C ASP A 150 -9.68 6.23 6.87
N VAL A 151 -9.23 4.99 7.14
CA VAL A 151 -9.73 4.17 8.26
C VAL A 151 -9.48 4.85 9.62
N THR A 152 -8.33 5.53 9.79
CA THR A 152 -8.01 6.25 11.04
C THR A 152 -8.95 7.43 11.22
N GLY A 153 -9.16 8.22 10.18
CA GLY A 153 -10.13 9.32 10.20
C GLY A 153 -11.56 8.84 10.42
N ALA A 154 -11.95 7.72 9.82
CA ALA A 154 -13.27 7.11 10.00
C ALA A 154 -13.52 6.69 11.47
N ARG A 155 -12.52 6.08 12.12
CA ARG A 155 -12.60 5.76 13.55
C ARG A 155 -12.74 7.00 14.40
N ALA A 156 -11.87 8.00 14.19
CA ALA A 156 -11.92 9.27 14.92
C ALA A 156 -13.27 10.00 14.71
N ALA A 157 -13.79 10.03 13.48
CA ALA A 157 -15.10 10.62 13.18
C ALA A 157 -16.24 9.90 13.90
N LYS A 158 -16.22 8.55 13.92
CA LYS A 158 -17.19 7.72 14.64
C LYS A 158 -17.19 8.01 16.14
N ASP A 159 -16.01 8.13 16.76
CA ASP A 159 -15.84 8.37 18.19
C ASP A 159 -16.43 9.72 18.61
N ILE A 160 -16.39 10.72 17.73
CA ILE A 160 -16.94 12.06 18.01
C ILE A 160 -18.35 12.28 17.45
N GLY A 161 -18.95 11.26 16.81
CA GLY A 161 -20.26 11.36 16.18
C GLY A 161 -20.30 12.33 15.00
N LEU A 162 -19.25 12.34 14.14
CA LEU A 162 -19.20 13.04 12.86
C LEU A 162 -19.46 12.04 11.73
N ASN A 163 -20.27 12.44 10.74
CA ASN A 163 -20.46 11.58 9.56
C ASN A 163 -19.15 11.47 8.77
N TYR A 164 -18.92 10.31 8.21
CA TYR A 164 -17.73 10.08 7.40
C TYR A 164 -18.03 9.26 6.14
N ASN A 165 -17.22 9.47 5.13
CA ASN A 165 -17.15 8.61 3.95
C ASN A 165 -15.70 8.15 3.79
N LEU A 166 -15.51 6.84 3.75
CA LEU A 166 -14.19 6.24 3.59
C LEU A 166 -13.74 6.43 2.13
N VAL A 167 -12.59 7.07 1.93
CA VAL A 167 -11.92 7.12 0.63
C VAL A 167 -11.37 5.73 0.34
N THR A 168 -11.99 5.01 -0.56
CA THR A 168 -11.62 3.64 -0.93
C THR A 168 -10.73 3.63 -2.16
N SER A 169 -9.80 2.67 -2.23
CA SER A 169 -9.01 2.45 -3.45
C SER A 169 -9.87 1.72 -4.48
N GLY A 170 -9.92 2.25 -5.68
CA GLY A 170 -10.60 1.63 -6.81
C GLY A 170 -9.83 0.40 -7.33
N ARG A 171 -10.47 -0.35 -8.23
CA ARG A 171 -9.90 -1.55 -8.86
C ARG A 171 -8.54 -1.28 -9.50
N GLU A 172 -8.39 -0.15 -10.20
CA GLU A 172 -7.14 0.20 -10.87
C GLU A 172 -5.97 0.35 -9.89
N SER A 173 -6.17 1.03 -8.76
CA SER A 173 -5.15 1.19 -7.72
C SER A 173 -4.73 -0.16 -7.13
N ILE A 174 -5.69 -1.07 -6.94
CA ILE A 174 -5.45 -2.42 -6.42
C ILE A 174 -4.71 -3.29 -7.46
N GLU A 175 -5.12 -3.25 -8.73
CA GLU A 175 -4.47 -3.98 -9.83
C GLU A 175 -3.01 -3.53 -10.02
N ASN A 176 -2.75 -2.23 -9.91
CA ASN A 176 -1.40 -1.67 -9.97
C ASN A 176 -0.53 -2.18 -8.83
N ALA A 177 -1.05 -2.23 -7.59
CA ALA A 177 -0.31 -2.76 -6.44
C ALA A 177 -0.01 -4.26 -6.59
N VAL A 178 -0.95 -5.05 -7.11
CA VAL A 178 -0.72 -6.48 -7.41
C VAL A 178 0.34 -6.64 -8.51
N ALA A 179 0.33 -5.80 -9.55
CA ALA A 179 1.34 -5.82 -10.60
C ALA A 179 2.73 -5.42 -10.08
N GLU A 180 2.79 -4.44 -9.18
CA GLU A 180 4.02 -4.04 -8.50
C GLU A 180 4.59 -5.15 -7.62
N ALA A 181 3.74 -5.84 -6.85
CA ALA A 181 4.13 -6.98 -6.04
C ALA A 181 4.76 -8.10 -6.88
N VAL A 182 4.17 -8.42 -8.03
CA VAL A 182 4.72 -9.43 -8.95
C VAL A 182 6.07 -8.98 -9.52
N LYS A 183 6.19 -7.71 -9.93
CA LYS A 183 7.47 -7.15 -10.43
C LYS A 183 8.57 -7.20 -9.36
N LEU A 184 8.24 -6.83 -8.12
CA LEU A 184 9.18 -6.84 -7.00
C LEU A 184 9.74 -8.25 -6.76
N VAL A 185 8.86 -9.25 -6.68
CA VAL A 185 9.24 -10.66 -6.45
C VAL A 185 10.07 -11.20 -7.60
N HIS A 186 9.71 -10.91 -8.85
CA HIS A 186 10.48 -11.33 -10.01
C HIS A 186 11.87 -10.70 -10.04
N SER A 187 11.98 -9.40 -9.70
CA SER A 187 13.26 -8.70 -9.64
C SER A 187 14.16 -9.26 -8.53
N SER A 188 13.60 -9.52 -7.35
CA SER A 188 14.33 -10.14 -6.24
C SER A 188 14.83 -11.54 -6.61
N ASN A 189 13.98 -12.38 -7.19
CA ASN A 189 14.35 -13.72 -7.63
C ASN A 189 15.43 -13.70 -8.72
N TYR A 190 15.42 -12.70 -9.61
CA TYR A 190 16.47 -12.52 -10.61
C TYR A 190 17.81 -12.22 -9.97
N VAL A 191 17.86 -11.30 -9.02
CA VAL A 191 19.08 -10.95 -8.28
C VAL A 191 19.61 -12.13 -7.49
N HIS A 192 18.73 -12.90 -6.80
CA HIS A 192 19.15 -14.11 -6.09
C HIS A 192 19.76 -15.16 -7.03
N LYS A 193 19.12 -15.44 -8.15
CA LYS A 193 19.67 -16.38 -9.17
C LYS A 193 21.02 -15.94 -9.71
N GLN A 194 21.21 -14.64 -9.94
CA GLN A 194 22.52 -14.13 -10.37
C GLN A 194 23.57 -14.29 -9.27
N LYS A 195 23.22 -14.01 -8.01
CA LYS A 195 24.12 -14.19 -6.88
C LYS A 195 24.52 -15.67 -6.71
N ASP A 196 23.56 -16.59 -6.79
CA ASP A 196 23.80 -18.04 -6.69
C ASP A 196 24.70 -18.53 -7.84
N LEU A 197 24.44 -18.08 -9.07
CA LEU A 197 25.28 -18.36 -10.23
C LEU A 197 26.71 -17.84 -10.01
N PHE A 198 26.84 -16.62 -9.50
CA PHE A 198 28.16 -16.03 -9.21
C PHE A 198 28.89 -16.80 -8.11
N GLN A 199 28.18 -17.21 -7.05
CA GLN A 199 28.77 -18.02 -5.97
C GLN A 199 29.18 -19.41 -6.47
N SER A 200 28.37 -20.06 -7.32
CA SER A 200 28.74 -21.37 -7.90
C SER A 200 29.96 -21.26 -8.80
N LEU A 201 30.12 -20.18 -9.55
CA LEU A 201 31.29 -19.92 -10.39
C LEU A 201 32.57 -19.67 -9.54
N LEU A 202 32.44 -19.09 -8.34
CA LEU A 202 33.56 -18.83 -7.44
C LEU A 202 33.96 -20.07 -6.60
N THR A 203 33.08 -21.06 -6.46
CA THR A 203 33.32 -22.27 -5.67
C THR A 203 33.78 -23.48 -6.49
N GLU A 204 33.64 -23.43 -7.84
CA GLU A 204 34.20 -24.45 -8.74
C GLU A 204 35.64 -24.10 -9.13
N ASP A 205 36.59 -24.68 -8.39
CA ASP A 205 38.02 -24.90 -8.67
C ASP A 205 38.74 -23.97 -9.69
N ASP A 206 39.79 -23.33 -9.18
CA ASP A 206 41.05 -22.87 -9.87
C ASP A 206 40.95 -22.41 -11.35
N ARG A 207 39.84 -21.77 -11.74
CA ARG A 207 39.73 -21.16 -13.07
C ARG A 207 39.75 -19.64 -12.97
N GLU A 208 40.63 -19.03 -13.72
CA GLU A 208 40.64 -17.59 -13.95
C GLU A 208 39.34 -17.18 -14.68
N PHE A 209 38.51 -16.34 -14.07
CA PHE A 209 37.31 -15.80 -14.68
C PHE A 209 37.53 -14.35 -15.13
N LEU A 210 37.26 -14.10 -16.39
CA LEU A 210 37.19 -12.74 -16.95
C LEU A 210 35.74 -12.28 -16.96
N ILE A 211 35.42 -11.26 -16.12
CA ILE A 211 34.11 -10.64 -16.08
C ILE A 211 34.09 -9.46 -17.03
N TYR A 212 33.27 -9.54 -18.06
CA TYR A 212 33.02 -8.42 -18.98
C TYR A 212 31.84 -7.60 -18.49
N SER A 213 32.04 -6.33 -18.20
CA SER A 213 30.96 -5.35 -18.01
C SER A 213 30.75 -4.58 -19.32
N PRO A 214 29.53 -4.09 -19.62
CA PRO A 214 29.30 -3.26 -20.82
C PRO A 214 30.10 -1.96 -20.86
N ALA A 215 30.76 -1.58 -19.77
CA ALA A 215 31.54 -0.34 -19.62
C ALA A 215 33.07 -0.55 -19.62
N GLY A 216 33.57 -1.74 -19.94
CA GLY A 216 35.01 -2.03 -20.02
C GLY A 216 35.50 -3.13 -19.09
N THR A 217 36.62 -3.74 -19.44
CA THR A 217 37.22 -4.90 -18.78
C THR A 217 37.88 -4.45 -17.45
N ARG A 218 37.47 -5.03 -16.31
CA ARG A 218 38.26 -5.05 -15.08
C ARG A 218 38.53 -6.50 -14.71
N GLY A 219 39.79 -6.91 -14.83
CA GLY A 219 40.24 -8.20 -14.36
C GLY A 219 40.35 -8.20 -12.83
N PHE A 220 39.77 -9.22 -12.17
CA PHE A 220 40.06 -9.56 -10.81
C PHE A 220 40.88 -10.85 -10.80
N GLN A 221 42.07 -10.80 -10.21
CA GLN A 221 42.87 -11.98 -9.87
C GLN A 221 42.50 -12.37 -8.44
N ALA A 222 41.96 -13.56 -8.24
CA ALA A 222 41.86 -14.17 -6.92
C ALA A 222 43.24 -14.71 -6.57
N SER A 223 43.92 -14.08 -5.62
CA SER A 223 45.14 -14.64 -5.00
C SER A 223 44.75 -15.60 -3.89
N GLN A 224 45.47 -16.72 -3.84
CA GLN A 224 45.44 -17.79 -2.83
C GLN A 224 45.51 -17.25 -1.40
#